data_33cc03a9f1081bd20e4355dd4cbeb1cd
#
_entry.id   33cc03a9f1081bd20e4355dd4cbeb1cd
#
_cell.length_a   1.000
_cell.length_b   1.000
_cell.length_c   1.000
_cell.angle_alpha   90.00
_cell.angle_beta   90.00
_cell.angle_gamma   90.00
#
_symmetry.space_group_name_H-M   'P 1'
#
loop_
_entity.id
_entity.type
_entity.pdbx_description
1 polymer ?
#
loop_
_entity_poly.entity_id
_entity_poly.type
_entity_poly.pdbx_seq_one_letter_code
_entity_poly.pdbx_strand_id
1 'polypeptide(L)'
;AASDVYKRQAGWQKDDAGVWHYYDSDDEMVTGEWKKDGGKWFYLDEDGDMLTDAWVDDDYYVDESGAMLTNAWKYTVSDEDQDEPDEDGERWFYFNNKGKKVVSDTKKINGKTYLFDSDGKMQFGWQYDSVNDDMYYYGDENDGARVESQWLWLEKSGNLSDEDIDDGQNKGQCDDSTSDPCDDEGWYWFQSSGKAYHDTGKKKINGRFYMFNEHGQMLYEWIDNKKVSVASNSKLDAARTDGTVATAGEMLYYNEVEDGSRGNGWVQRDGSEAMKTDNDTDWYYIDDGDMYHANTTDAAGTTDDGDPVYVMRKKVKVSGNKYFAFNEKGQMQDGLQYCQADGGFYYFDDNGYQKTGRVTSVENDDDDYTFYFNTKNGKNGLGYNGLKDDYLYFNGKRLDADDDYRLYYYDGDIYLTNTKGKVQKTSKKYDIENKGIAEDDVKVEISGKKVVSVTLASGKTIKAEDLIADAEAQFGKDVVTEDQIVSVPFIQLYDDDIYTYTDLVGTKAVEGWLGLNK
;
A
#
# COMPACT_ATOMS: atom_id res chain seq x y z
N ALA A 1 95.93 26.30 -29.66
CA ALA A 1 94.70 25.51 -29.81
C ALA A 1 93.66 26.15 -28.90
N ALA A 2 92.71 26.88 -29.51
CA ALA A 2 91.57 27.42 -28.80
C ALA A 2 90.60 26.25 -28.71
N SER A 3 90.28 25.85 -27.51
CA SER A 3 89.14 25.01 -27.30
C SER A 3 87.91 25.88 -27.45
N ASP A 4 87.16 25.70 -28.55
CA ASP A 4 85.81 26.23 -28.65
C ASP A 4 84.99 25.53 -27.54
N VAL A 5 84.86 26.25 -26.45
CA VAL A 5 83.81 25.99 -25.50
C VAL A 5 82.50 26.40 -26.19
N TYR A 6 81.82 25.46 -26.82
CA TYR A 6 80.42 25.66 -27.23
C TYR A 6 79.65 25.94 -25.95
N LYS A 7 79.37 27.24 -25.71
CA LYS A 7 78.36 27.61 -24.69
C LYS A 7 77.03 26.94 -25.12
N ARG A 8 76.52 26.04 -24.33
CA ARG A 8 75.17 25.58 -24.47
C ARG A 8 74.26 26.77 -24.33
N GLN A 9 73.27 26.88 -25.23
CA GLN A 9 72.31 27.95 -25.13
C GLN A 9 71.36 27.69 -23.94
N ALA A 10 71.14 28.69 -23.13
CA ALA A 10 70.16 28.72 -22.08
C ALA A 10 68.78 28.32 -22.66
N GLY A 11 67.99 27.51 -21.92
CA GLY A 11 66.68 27.02 -22.34
C GLY A 11 66.64 25.52 -22.54
N TRP A 12 65.60 25.05 -23.19
CA TRP A 12 65.33 23.62 -23.42
C TRP A 12 66.32 23.06 -24.47
N GLN A 13 66.90 21.96 -24.11
CA GLN A 13 67.78 21.16 -25.01
C GLN A 13 67.40 19.68 -24.90
N LYS A 14 67.45 18.98 -26.03
CA LYS A 14 67.16 17.58 -26.09
C LYS A 14 68.45 16.80 -26.29
N ASP A 15 68.68 15.78 -25.48
CA ASP A 15 69.88 14.95 -25.61
C ASP A 15 69.74 13.90 -26.77
N ASP A 16 70.77 13.09 -26.97
CA ASP A 16 70.79 12.03 -27.98
C ASP A 16 69.82 10.88 -27.72
N ALA A 17 69.43 10.69 -26.47
CA ALA A 17 68.42 9.71 -26.06
C ALA A 17 66.97 10.23 -26.24
N GLY A 18 66.82 11.54 -26.50
CA GLY A 18 65.51 12.14 -26.71
C GLY A 18 64.89 12.74 -25.46
N VAL A 19 65.68 12.84 -24.37
CA VAL A 19 65.23 13.44 -23.10
C VAL A 19 65.46 14.97 -23.14
N TRP A 20 64.52 15.73 -22.58
CA TRP A 20 64.62 17.16 -22.50
C TRP A 20 65.20 17.59 -21.17
N HIS A 21 66.19 18.55 -21.25
CA HIS A 21 66.83 19.19 -20.11
C HIS A 21 66.67 20.69 -20.24
N TYR A 22 66.71 21.39 -19.14
CA TYR A 22 66.69 22.85 -19.13
C TYR A 22 67.98 23.43 -18.56
N TYR A 23 68.59 24.34 -19.26
CA TYR A 23 69.81 25.05 -18.84
C TYR A 23 69.45 26.51 -18.51
N ASP A 24 69.94 27.01 -17.39
CA ASP A 24 69.73 28.38 -16.97
C ASP A 24 70.64 29.39 -17.72
N SER A 25 70.58 30.67 -17.28
CA SER A 25 71.41 31.73 -17.91
C SER A 25 72.90 31.59 -17.67
N ASP A 26 73.26 30.78 -16.67
CA ASP A 26 74.68 30.57 -16.28
C ASP A 26 75.20 29.26 -16.94
N ASP A 27 74.41 28.64 -17.82
CA ASP A 27 74.72 27.39 -18.54
C ASP A 27 74.78 26.17 -17.60
N GLU A 28 74.10 26.30 -16.43
CA GLU A 28 73.97 25.19 -15.48
C GLU A 28 72.65 24.44 -15.73
N MET A 29 72.70 23.08 -15.67
CA MET A 29 71.51 22.23 -15.81
C MET A 29 70.65 22.35 -14.57
N VAL A 30 69.36 22.62 -14.78
CA VAL A 30 68.40 22.72 -13.69
C VAL A 30 67.94 21.31 -13.30
N THR A 31 67.90 21.05 -11.99
CA THR A 31 67.51 19.75 -11.41
C THR A 31 66.54 19.99 -10.24
N GLY A 32 65.63 19.07 -10.00
CA GLY A 32 64.70 19.11 -8.86
C GLY A 32 63.76 20.32 -8.83
N GLU A 33 63.45 20.94 -9.98
CA GLU A 33 62.70 22.19 -10.02
C GLU A 33 61.67 22.31 -11.14
N TRP A 34 60.61 23.07 -10.85
CA TRP A 34 59.63 23.50 -11.84
C TRP A 34 60.13 24.64 -12.73
N LYS A 35 60.00 24.47 -14.04
CA LYS A 35 60.26 25.55 -15.01
C LYS A 35 59.02 25.90 -15.81
N LYS A 36 58.79 27.20 -16.01
CA LYS A 36 57.66 27.71 -16.79
C LYS A 36 58.10 28.09 -18.18
N ASP A 37 57.51 27.51 -19.18
CA ASP A 37 57.71 27.88 -20.59
C ASP A 37 56.38 27.87 -21.34
N GLY A 38 56.18 28.82 -22.25
CA GLY A 38 54.98 28.89 -23.07
C GLY A 38 53.67 28.95 -22.30
N GLY A 39 53.72 29.38 -21.02
CA GLY A 39 52.54 29.40 -20.13
C GLY A 39 52.27 28.09 -19.39
N LYS A 40 53.00 27.04 -19.69
CA LYS A 40 52.93 25.72 -19.03
C LYS A 40 54.07 25.55 -18.04
N TRP A 41 53.88 24.64 -17.07
CA TRP A 41 54.91 24.26 -16.10
C TRP A 41 55.39 22.85 -16.46
N PHE A 42 56.74 22.63 -16.32
CA PHE A 42 57.47 21.41 -16.57
C PHE A 42 58.35 21.10 -15.36
N TYR A 43 58.51 19.87 -14.98
CA TYR A 43 59.36 19.45 -13.88
C TYR A 43 60.62 18.75 -14.39
N LEU A 44 61.76 19.15 -13.86
CA LEU A 44 63.07 18.51 -14.05
C LEU A 44 63.37 17.71 -12.78
N ASP A 45 63.64 16.42 -12.90
CA ASP A 45 63.97 15.55 -11.77
C ASP A 45 65.37 15.87 -11.20
N GLU A 46 65.82 15.06 -10.23
CA GLU A 46 67.15 15.21 -9.60
C GLU A 46 68.32 15.03 -10.58
N ASP A 47 68.12 14.27 -11.67
CA ASP A 47 69.09 14.08 -12.73
C ASP A 47 69.01 15.13 -13.82
N GLY A 48 68.03 16.03 -13.73
CA GLY A 48 67.75 17.12 -14.68
C GLY A 48 66.97 16.67 -15.91
N ASP A 49 66.35 15.50 -15.88
CA ASP A 49 65.50 14.98 -16.93
C ASP A 49 64.10 15.55 -16.79
N MET A 50 63.48 16.00 -17.89
CA MET A 50 62.11 16.45 -17.89
C MET A 50 61.18 15.25 -17.73
N LEU A 51 60.40 15.22 -16.65
CA LEU A 51 59.42 14.19 -16.41
C LEU A 51 58.26 14.30 -17.43
N THR A 52 57.78 13.10 -17.86
CA THR A 52 56.63 12.95 -18.75
C THR A 52 55.76 11.84 -18.23
N ASP A 53 54.42 12.02 -18.30
CA ASP A 53 53.40 11.06 -17.88
C ASP A 53 53.70 10.47 -16.47
N ALA A 54 53.96 11.35 -15.50
CA ALA A 54 54.43 10.97 -14.17
C ALA A 54 53.93 11.90 -13.07
N TRP A 55 53.89 11.35 -11.84
CA TRP A 55 53.66 12.13 -10.63
C TRP A 55 54.87 13.00 -10.24
N VAL A 56 54.59 14.09 -9.57
CA VAL A 56 55.60 14.94 -8.95
C VAL A 56 55.18 15.25 -7.52
N ASP A 57 55.97 14.81 -6.55
CA ASP A 57 55.79 15.03 -5.10
C ASP A 57 54.38 14.58 -4.62
N ASP A 58 53.78 13.58 -5.20
CA ASP A 58 52.41 13.09 -4.93
C ASP A 58 51.28 14.15 -5.07
N ASP A 59 51.66 15.39 -5.33
CA ASP A 59 50.70 16.52 -5.40
C ASP A 59 50.36 16.93 -6.84
N TYR A 60 51.23 16.66 -7.81
CA TYR A 60 51.12 17.15 -9.19
C TYR A 60 51.31 15.98 -10.19
N TYR A 61 50.79 16.17 -11.40
CA TYR A 61 51.03 15.25 -12.51
C TYR A 61 51.40 16.01 -13.77
N VAL A 62 52.40 15.50 -14.49
CA VAL A 62 52.76 15.99 -15.82
C VAL A 62 52.29 15.05 -16.89
N ASP A 63 51.78 15.58 -18.00
CA ASP A 63 51.25 14.80 -19.13
C ASP A 63 52.39 14.23 -20.01
N GLU A 64 52.01 13.46 -21.06
CA GLU A 64 52.96 12.91 -22.03
C GLU A 64 53.88 13.97 -22.68
N SER A 65 53.48 15.23 -22.70
CA SER A 65 54.31 16.33 -23.18
C SER A 65 55.21 16.94 -22.11
N GLY A 66 55.16 16.47 -20.87
CA GLY A 66 55.80 16.97 -19.69
C GLY A 66 55.10 18.18 -19.05
N ALA A 67 53.96 18.61 -19.57
CA ALA A 67 53.25 19.76 -19.04
C ALA A 67 52.38 19.38 -17.84
N MET A 68 52.50 20.21 -16.76
CA MET A 68 51.67 20.03 -15.54
C MET A 68 50.21 20.12 -15.85
N LEU A 69 49.40 19.15 -15.40
CA LEU A 69 47.95 19.13 -15.51
C LEU A 69 47.33 20.25 -14.66
N THR A 70 46.37 20.97 -15.22
CA THR A 70 45.60 21.99 -14.51
C THR A 70 44.13 21.94 -14.98
N ASN A 71 43.17 21.98 -14.04
CA ASN A 71 41.75 21.81 -14.32
C ASN A 71 41.49 20.57 -15.18
N ALA A 72 42.14 19.47 -14.89
CA ALA A 72 42.14 18.28 -15.72
C ALA A 72 42.00 17.02 -14.87
N TRP A 73 41.37 16.01 -15.49
CA TRP A 73 41.31 14.66 -14.97
C TRP A 73 42.44 13.81 -15.51
N LYS A 74 42.93 12.88 -14.70
CA LYS A 74 43.86 11.83 -15.10
C LYS A 74 43.41 10.49 -14.50
N TYR A 75 43.37 9.48 -15.34
CA TYR A 75 43.18 8.08 -14.94
C TYR A 75 44.55 7.42 -14.91
N THR A 76 44.99 6.99 -13.73
CA THR A 76 46.33 6.45 -13.50
C THR A 76 46.38 5.75 -12.14
N VAL A 77 47.49 5.06 -11.86
CA VAL A 77 47.79 4.57 -10.50
C VAL A 77 48.20 5.75 -9.57
N SER A 78 48.08 5.56 -8.26
CA SER A 78 48.59 6.56 -7.31
C SER A 78 50.12 6.70 -7.35
N ASP A 79 50.67 7.75 -6.76
CA ASP A 79 52.13 7.93 -6.71
C ASP A 79 52.81 6.79 -5.95
N GLU A 80 52.22 6.36 -4.85
CA GLU A 80 52.70 5.26 -4.01
C GLU A 80 52.67 3.92 -4.73
N ASP A 81 51.72 3.70 -5.64
CA ASP A 81 51.48 2.42 -6.33
C ASP A 81 52.20 2.33 -7.69
N GLN A 82 53.01 3.32 -8.08
CA GLN A 82 53.69 3.31 -9.37
C GLN A 82 54.62 2.10 -9.55
N ASP A 83 55.22 1.62 -8.46
CA ASP A 83 56.12 0.46 -8.47
C ASP A 83 55.37 -0.88 -8.42
N GLU A 84 54.12 -0.90 -7.95
CA GLU A 84 53.27 -2.09 -7.83
C GLU A 84 51.83 -1.81 -8.35
N PRO A 85 51.64 -1.47 -9.64
CA PRO A 85 50.39 -1.00 -10.19
C PRO A 85 49.25 -2.00 -10.17
N ASP A 86 49.49 -3.28 -9.89
CA ASP A 86 48.49 -4.34 -9.84
C ASP A 86 47.78 -4.45 -8.47
N GLU A 87 48.24 -3.78 -7.41
CA GLU A 87 47.64 -3.89 -6.09
C GLU A 87 46.34 -3.09 -5.98
N ASP A 88 46.32 -1.79 -6.34
CA ASP A 88 45.15 -0.92 -6.23
C ASP A 88 44.56 -0.51 -7.58
N GLY A 89 45.25 -0.73 -8.68
CA GLY A 89 44.84 -0.41 -10.04
C GLY A 89 44.74 1.11 -10.30
N GLU A 90 44.31 1.42 -11.50
CA GLU A 90 44.14 2.83 -11.92
C GLU A 90 42.88 3.43 -11.32
N ARG A 91 42.93 4.72 -10.98
CA ARG A 91 41.86 5.55 -10.43
C ARG A 91 41.81 6.91 -11.10
N TRP A 92 40.68 7.60 -10.96
CA TRP A 92 40.55 8.98 -11.44
C TRP A 92 41.03 9.97 -10.38
N PHE A 93 41.92 10.87 -10.80
CA PHE A 93 42.39 12.00 -10.02
C PHE A 93 42.01 13.30 -10.71
N TYR A 94 41.80 14.38 -9.95
CA TYR A 94 41.55 15.72 -10.50
C TYR A 94 42.55 16.73 -10.00
N PHE A 95 43.14 17.44 -10.93
CA PHE A 95 44.12 18.51 -10.64
C PHE A 95 43.46 19.88 -10.79
N ASN A 96 43.50 20.69 -9.74
CA ASN A 96 42.86 21.99 -9.70
C ASN A 96 43.56 23.03 -10.62
N ASN A 97 43.11 24.28 -10.60
CA ASN A 97 43.66 25.36 -11.44
C ASN A 97 45.11 25.72 -11.11
N LYS A 98 45.64 25.25 -9.98
CA LYS A 98 47.07 25.44 -9.59
C LYS A 98 47.91 24.19 -9.89
N GLY A 99 47.33 23.19 -10.49
CA GLY A 99 47.95 21.90 -10.79
C GLY A 99 47.97 20.92 -9.61
N LYS A 100 47.48 21.30 -8.44
CA LYS A 100 47.54 20.48 -7.24
C LYS A 100 46.36 19.47 -7.23
N LYS A 101 46.66 18.21 -6.90
CA LYS A 101 45.69 17.12 -6.68
C LYS A 101 44.62 17.55 -5.66
N VAL A 102 43.38 17.22 -5.91
CA VAL A 102 42.28 17.41 -4.95
C VAL A 102 42.22 16.18 -4.04
N VAL A 103 42.23 16.38 -2.74
CA VAL A 103 42.21 15.33 -1.71
C VAL A 103 41.18 15.67 -0.62
N SER A 104 40.61 14.66 0.03
CA SER A 104 39.72 14.78 1.19
C SER A 104 38.65 15.86 1.04
N ASP A 105 38.07 16.02 -0.13
CA ASP A 105 37.15 17.13 -0.42
C ASP A 105 36.04 16.71 -1.39
N THR A 106 34.92 17.38 -1.27
CA THR A 106 33.85 17.36 -2.24
C THR A 106 33.99 18.51 -3.21
N LYS A 107 34.22 18.23 -4.49
CA LYS A 107 34.56 19.24 -5.49
C LYS A 107 33.50 19.38 -6.56
N LYS A 108 33.10 20.63 -6.84
CA LYS A 108 32.22 20.91 -8.00
C LYS A 108 33.07 21.16 -9.23
N ILE A 109 32.93 20.29 -10.25
CA ILE A 109 33.68 20.33 -11.51
C ILE A 109 32.66 20.32 -12.66
N ASN A 110 32.69 21.36 -13.50
CA ASN A 110 31.77 21.50 -14.64
C ASN A 110 30.28 21.30 -14.29
N GLY A 111 29.87 21.73 -13.08
CA GLY A 111 28.48 21.68 -12.64
C GLY A 111 28.08 20.39 -11.90
N LYS A 112 28.88 19.33 -11.99
CA LYS A 112 28.71 18.08 -11.23
C LYS A 112 29.57 18.07 -9.95
N THR A 113 29.15 17.36 -8.93
CA THR A 113 29.86 17.24 -7.65
C THR A 113 30.52 15.88 -7.56
N TYR A 114 31.79 15.86 -7.15
CA TYR A 114 32.62 14.65 -7.01
C TYR A 114 33.22 14.61 -5.60
N LEU A 115 33.49 13.41 -5.10
CA LEU A 115 34.13 13.14 -3.82
C LEU A 115 35.50 12.54 -4.06
N PHE A 116 36.48 12.98 -3.27
CA PHE A 116 37.86 12.45 -3.31
C PHE A 116 38.27 12.06 -1.88
N ASP A 117 38.93 10.91 -1.76
CA ASP A 117 39.49 10.44 -0.49
C ASP A 117 40.77 11.17 -0.08
N SER A 118 41.46 10.65 0.97
CA SER A 118 42.70 11.24 1.48
C SER A 118 43.86 11.20 0.46
N ASP A 119 43.86 10.22 -0.41
CA ASP A 119 44.88 9.99 -1.44
C ASP A 119 44.57 10.68 -2.76
N GLY A 120 43.38 11.28 -2.84
CA GLY A 120 42.87 11.99 -4.01
C GLY A 120 42.17 11.07 -5.05
N LYS A 121 41.93 9.81 -4.71
CA LYS A 121 41.18 8.89 -5.57
C LYS A 121 39.71 9.31 -5.61
N MET A 122 39.13 9.46 -6.81
CA MET A 122 37.72 9.77 -6.96
C MET A 122 36.87 8.61 -6.44
N GLN A 123 35.93 8.92 -5.57
CA GLN A 123 35.00 7.97 -4.99
C GLN A 123 33.78 7.78 -5.89
N PHE A 124 33.18 6.60 -5.87
CA PHE A 124 32.00 6.24 -6.62
C PHE A 124 31.08 5.29 -5.83
N GLY A 125 29.89 4.98 -6.36
CA GLY A 125 28.92 4.11 -5.68
C GLY A 125 28.32 4.76 -4.43
N TRP A 126 27.90 3.92 -3.49
CA TRP A 126 27.37 4.36 -2.21
C TRP A 126 28.47 4.98 -1.34
N GLN A 127 28.15 6.11 -0.72
CA GLN A 127 29.01 6.81 0.23
C GLN A 127 28.18 7.23 1.45
N TYR A 128 28.67 6.91 2.64
CA TYR A 128 28.02 7.19 3.90
C TYR A 128 28.76 8.25 4.70
N ASP A 129 28.04 9.31 5.07
CA ASP A 129 28.54 10.34 6.01
C ASP A 129 28.09 9.96 7.42
N SER A 130 28.95 9.28 8.16
CA SER A 130 28.70 8.81 9.52
C SER A 130 28.49 9.92 10.55
N VAL A 131 28.95 11.13 10.27
CA VAL A 131 28.80 12.28 11.18
C VAL A 131 27.38 12.84 11.13
N ASN A 132 26.78 12.84 9.94
CA ASN A 132 25.45 13.40 9.70
C ASN A 132 24.38 12.32 9.47
N ASP A 133 24.77 11.04 9.45
CA ASP A 133 23.88 9.92 9.12
C ASP A 133 23.22 10.08 7.74
N ASP A 134 24.01 10.53 6.75
CA ASP A 134 23.53 10.82 5.40
C ASP A 134 24.13 9.84 4.38
N MET A 135 23.34 9.34 3.46
CA MET A 135 23.79 8.51 2.34
C MET A 135 23.75 9.26 1.03
N TYR A 136 24.76 9.03 0.21
CA TYR A 136 24.94 9.59 -1.12
C TYR A 136 25.26 8.48 -2.12
N TYR A 137 24.99 8.74 -3.39
CA TYR A 137 25.43 7.86 -4.48
C TYR A 137 26.22 8.67 -5.51
N TYR A 138 27.42 8.20 -5.81
CA TYR A 138 28.38 8.85 -6.72
C TYR A 138 28.58 7.98 -7.96
N GLY A 139 27.60 7.90 -8.86
CA GLY A 139 27.69 7.23 -10.14
C GLY A 139 28.45 5.90 -10.12
N ASP A 140 29.13 5.62 -11.23
CA ASP A 140 30.03 4.46 -11.37
C ASP A 140 31.51 4.90 -11.34
N GLU A 141 32.42 3.94 -11.40
CA GLU A 141 33.87 4.17 -11.37
C GLU A 141 34.37 5.13 -12.46
N ASN A 142 33.67 5.28 -13.57
CA ASN A 142 34.03 6.14 -14.68
C ASN A 142 33.31 7.49 -14.70
N ASP A 143 32.16 7.63 -14.02
CA ASP A 143 31.46 8.93 -13.89
C ASP A 143 31.72 9.59 -12.54
N GLY A 144 31.58 8.88 -11.42
CA GLY A 144 31.82 9.38 -10.07
C GLY A 144 31.05 10.64 -9.68
N ALA A 145 30.09 11.05 -10.50
CA ALA A 145 29.32 12.26 -10.24
C ALA A 145 28.19 11.96 -9.24
N ARG A 146 28.10 12.83 -8.19
CA ARG A 146 27.03 12.73 -7.21
C ARG A 146 25.66 12.83 -7.85
N VAL A 147 24.80 11.88 -7.54
CA VAL A 147 23.40 11.84 -7.98
C VAL A 147 22.59 12.87 -7.21
N GLU A 148 21.82 13.71 -7.92
CA GLU A 148 21.03 14.79 -7.35
C GLU A 148 19.66 14.90 -8.04
N SER A 149 18.59 15.12 -7.27
CA SER A 149 17.21 15.37 -7.75
C SER A 149 16.66 14.31 -8.69
N GLN A 150 16.92 13.03 -8.43
CA GLN A 150 16.43 11.93 -9.28
C GLN A 150 16.19 10.63 -8.53
N TRP A 151 15.40 9.76 -9.15
CA TRP A 151 15.19 8.37 -8.74
C TRP A 151 16.24 7.48 -9.38
N LEU A 152 16.74 6.51 -8.61
CA LEU A 152 17.54 5.40 -9.12
C LEU A 152 17.07 4.09 -8.53
N TRP A 153 17.09 3.05 -9.35
CA TRP A 153 17.00 1.66 -8.93
C TRP A 153 18.41 1.15 -8.70
N LEU A 154 18.73 0.79 -7.46
CA LEU A 154 20.07 0.43 -7.03
C LEU A 154 20.05 -0.81 -6.16
N GLU A 155 21.14 -1.56 -6.19
CA GLU A 155 21.45 -2.53 -5.15
C GLU A 155 21.52 -1.84 -3.78
N LYS A 156 21.19 -2.59 -2.73
CA LYS A 156 21.23 -2.07 -1.36
C LYS A 156 22.64 -1.58 -0.98
N SER A 157 22.70 -0.67 -0.03
CA SER A 157 23.94 0.05 0.34
C SER A 157 24.98 -0.76 1.12
N GLY A 158 24.74 -2.07 1.34
CA GLY A 158 25.58 -2.95 2.15
C GLY A 158 26.98 -3.27 1.61
N ASN A 159 27.31 -2.77 0.42
CA ASN A 159 28.63 -2.99 -0.21
C ASN A 159 29.63 -1.85 0.00
N LEU A 160 29.46 -1.06 1.06
CA LEU A 160 30.54 -0.18 1.51
C LEU A 160 31.68 -1.08 2.01
N SER A 161 32.91 -0.79 1.60
CA SER A 161 34.06 -1.58 2.05
C SER A 161 34.23 -1.51 3.57
N ASP A 162 34.79 -2.56 4.17
CA ASP A 162 35.07 -2.59 5.62
C ASP A 162 35.93 -1.41 6.10
N GLU A 163 36.65 -0.75 5.20
CA GLU A 163 37.46 0.45 5.47
C GLU A 163 36.62 1.74 5.53
N ASP A 164 35.47 1.75 4.85
CA ASP A 164 34.54 2.92 4.84
C ASP A 164 33.54 2.86 5.99
N ILE A 165 33.44 1.74 6.68
CA ILE A 165 32.50 1.48 7.76
C ILE A 165 33.29 1.29 9.05
N ASP A 166 33.45 2.34 9.82
CA ASP A 166 33.99 2.23 11.17
C ASP A 166 33.06 1.37 12.04
N ASP A 167 33.60 0.42 12.78
CA ASP A 167 32.88 -0.53 13.62
C ASP A 167 31.81 0.18 14.49
N GLY A 168 30.56 0.00 14.18
CA GLY A 168 29.40 0.56 14.89
C GLY A 168 28.67 1.69 14.15
N GLN A 169 29.06 2.06 12.94
CA GLN A 169 28.42 3.12 12.14
C GLN A 169 27.54 2.61 11.00
N ASN A 170 27.19 1.32 10.98
CA ASN A 170 26.24 0.70 10.03
C ASN A 170 24.79 1.19 10.21
N LYS A 171 24.60 2.27 10.93
CA LYS A 171 23.29 2.84 11.20
C LYS A 171 22.75 3.47 9.93
N GLY A 172 21.60 2.98 9.46
CA GLY A 172 20.98 3.46 8.24
C GLY A 172 21.40 2.71 6.98
N GLN A 173 22.14 1.63 7.08
CA GLN A 173 22.58 0.83 5.94
C GLN A 173 21.92 -0.54 5.89
N CYS A 174 21.73 -1.05 4.67
CA CYS A 174 21.32 -2.42 4.42
C CYS A 174 22.57 -3.25 4.15
N ASP A 175 22.79 -4.32 4.92
CA ASP A 175 23.90 -5.25 4.75
C ASP A 175 23.41 -6.64 4.27
N ASP A 176 24.32 -7.58 4.06
CA ASP A 176 23.99 -8.95 3.66
C ASP A 176 23.70 -9.89 4.85
N SER A 177 23.51 -9.35 6.05
CA SER A 177 23.19 -10.17 7.22
C SER A 177 21.78 -10.77 7.10
N THR A 178 21.56 -11.92 7.77
CA THR A 178 20.25 -12.59 7.80
C THR A 178 19.16 -11.79 8.52
N SER A 179 19.54 -10.75 9.23
CA SER A 179 18.64 -9.79 9.88
C SER A 179 18.40 -8.53 9.05
N ASP A 180 19.03 -8.44 7.88
CA ASP A 180 18.87 -7.30 6.98
C ASP A 180 17.43 -7.19 6.49
N PRO A 181 16.80 -6.04 6.73
CA PRO A 181 15.41 -5.80 6.37
C PRO A 181 15.21 -5.30 4.95
N CYS A 182 16.28 -5.02 4.22
CA CYS A 182 16.24 -4.43 2.90
C CYS A 182 16.07 -5.49 1.80
N ASP A 183 15.37 -5.14 0.74
CA ASP A 183 15.42 -5.91 -0.51
C ASP A 183 16.81 -5.75 -1.14
N ASP A 184 17.25 -6.74 -1.92
CA ASP A 184 18.57 -6.69 -2.56
C ASP A 184 18.73 -5.50 -3.49
N GLU A 185 17.64 -5.07 -4.11
CA GLU A 185 17.53 -3.88 -4.95
C GLU A 185 16.28 -3.08 -4.61
N GLY A 186 16.30 -1.77 -4.84
CA GLY A 186 15.16 -0.92 -4.58
C GLY A 186 15.28 0.47 -5.20
N TRP A 187 14.16 1.21 -5.18
CA TRP A 187 14.14 2.60 -5.59
C TRP A 187 14.60 3.52 -4.47
N TYR A 188 15.51 4.43 -4.81
CA TYR A 188 16.01 5.49 -3.94
C TYR A 188 15.76 6.85 -4.56
N TRP A 189 15.40 7.83 -3.74
CA TRP A 189 15.32 9.22 -4.16
C TRP A 189 16.46 10.04 -3.59
N PHE A 190 17.24 10.67 -4.47
CA PHE A 190 18.29 11.60 -4.10
C PHE A 190 17.79 13.03 -4.19
N GLN A 191 17.91 13.78 -3.09
CA GLN A 191 17.52 15.17 -2.99
C GLN A 191 18.44 16.07 -3.83
N SER A 192 18.12 17.36 -3.96
CA SER A 192 18.99 18.32 -4.65
C SER A 192 20.35 18.55 -3.94
N SER A 193 20.45 18.15 -2.67
CA SER A 193 21.69 18.10 -1.91
C SER A 193 22.53 16.85 -2.18
N GLY A 194 21.99 15.88 -2.92
CA GLY A 194 22.56 14.56 -3.13
C GLY A 194 22.23 13.55 -2.04
N LYS A 195 21.61 13.94 -0.92
CA LYS A 195 21.25 13.04 0.16
C LYS A 195 20.10 12.12 -0.27
N ALA A 196 20.22 10.82 -0.03
CA ALA A 196 19.09 9.91 -0.12
C ALA A 196 18.05 10.22 0.98
N TYR A 197 16.76 10.03 0.68
CA TYR A 197 15.77 9.98 1.75
C TYR A 197 15.91 8.65 2.48
N HIS A 198 16.03 8.66 3.79
CA HIS A 198 16.08 7.49 4.66
C HIS A 198 15.24 7.66 5.94
N ASP A 199 14.27 8.54 5.92
CA ASP A 199 13.35 8.82 7.01
C ASP A 199 11.97 8.26 6.68
N THR A 200 11.37 7.56 7.64
CA THR A 200 10.09 6.87 7.54
C THR A 200 8.86 7.78 7.44
N GLY A 201 9.05 9.08 7.27
CA GLY A 201 7.95 10.03 7.10
C GLY A 201 7.44 10.11 5.66
N LYS A 202 6.18 10.52 5.51
CA LYS A 202 5.57 10.84 4.20
C LYS A 202 6.35 11.95 3.49
N LYS A 203 6.92 11.67 2.34
CA LYS A 203 7.72 12.62 1.55
C LYS A 203 7.01 13.02 0.25
N LYS A 204 7.01 14.31 -0.06
CA LYS A 204 6.43 14.81 -1.32
C LYS A 204 7.52 14.99 -2.36
N ILE A 205 7.43 14.23 -3.47
CA ILE A 205 8.35 14.27 -4.60
C ILE A 205 7.54 14.48 -5.87
N ASN A 206 7.84 15.52 -6.62
CA ASN A 206 7.17 15.84 -7.89
C ASN A 206 5.62 15.85 -7.81
N GLY A 207 5.07 16.29 -6.68
CA GLY A 207 3.62 16.40 -6.47
C GLY A 207 2.94 15.15 -5.89
N ARG A 208 3.60 14.00 -5.87
CA ARG A 208 3.12 12.75 -5.28
C ARG A 208 3.77 12.50 -3.93
N PHE A 209 3.15 11.62 -3.12
CA PHE A 209 3.69 11.26 -1.82
C PHE A 209 4.27 9.86 -1.86
N TYR A 210 5.40 9.69 -1.19
CA TYR A 210 6.16 8.45 -1.07
C TYR A 210 6.56 8.22 0.38
N MET A 211 6.95 7.00 0.69
CA MET A 211 7.50 6.60 1.98
C MET A 211 8.77 5.76 1.74
N PHE A 212 9.71 5.88 2.64
CA PHE A 212 10.98 5.15 2.59
C PHE A 212 11.18 4.41 3.91
N ASN A 213 11.93 3.32 3.89
CA ASN A 213 12.43 2.74 5.12
C ASN A 213 13.60 3.59 5.67
N GLU A 214 14.09 3.26 6.86
CA GLU A 214 15.19 3.98 7.49
C GLU A 214 16.53 3.84 6.74
N HIS A 215 16.61 2.89 5.79
CA HIS A 215 17.76 2.63 4.93
C HIS A 215 17.65 3.26 3.54
N GLY A 216 16.60 4.00 3.29
CA GLY A 216 16.41 4.77 2.06
C GLY A 216 15.69 4.07 0.93
N GLN A 217 15.30 2.79 1.08
CA GLN A 217 14.50 2.13 0.06
C GLN A 217 13.05 2.61 0.08
N MET A 218 12.48 2.87 -1.10
CA MET A 218 11.09 3.26 -1.25
C MET A 218 10.17 2.08 -0.87
N LEU A 219 9.18 2.37 -0.04
CA LEU A 219 8.15 1.42 0.36
C LEU A 219 7.00 1.42 -0.65
N TYR A 220 6.37 0.27 -0.84
CA TYR A 220 5.30 0.06 -1.81
C TYR A 220 4.28 -0.98 -1.31
N GLU A 221 3.11 -1.06 -1.94
CA GLU A 221 1.99 -1.94 -1.59
C GLU A 221 1.49 -1.76 -0.16
N TRP A 222 1.24 -2.82 0.59
CA TRP A 222 0.74 -2.77 1.95
C TRP A 222 1.84 -2.39 2.95
N ILE A 223 1.57 -1.43 3.82
CA ILE A 223 2.50 -0.96 4.83
C ILE A 223 1.82 -0.95 6.20
N ASP A 224 2.30 -1.78 7.12
CA ASP A 224 1.91 -1.70 8.53
C ASP A 224 2.53 -0.44 9.16
N ASN A 225 1.72 0.60 9.31
CA ASN A 225 2.17 1.90 9.80
C ASN A 225 2.75 1.86 11.22
N LYS A 226 2.41 0.86 12.04
CA LYS A 226 3.03 0.66 13.35
C LYS A 226 4.47 0.17 13.25
N LYS A 227 4.82 -0.55 12.19
CA LYS A 227 6.18 -1.04 11.97
C LYS A 227 7.11 0.03 11.42
N VAL A 228 6.60 1.01 10.70
CA VAL A 228 7.40 2.08 10.08
C VAL A 228 8.30 2.82 11.09
N SER A 229 7.87 2.93 12.34
CA SER A 229 8.62 3.66 13.38
C SER A 229 9.56 2.80 14.23
N VAL A 230 9.56 1.47 14.03
CA VAL A 230 10.28 0.53 14.92
C VAL A 230 11.02 -0.57 14.15
N ALA A 231 10.89 -0.64 12.85
CA ALA A 231 11.48 -1.69 12.07
C ALA A 231 12.31 -1.12 10.93
N SER A 232 13.49 -1.58 10.89
CA SER A 232 14.37 -1.65 9.76
C SER A 232 13.86 -2.61 8.67
N ASN A 233 12.57 -2.71 8.38
CA ASN A 233 12.08 -3.77 7.50
C ASN A 233 11.51 -3.21 6.20
N SER A 234 11.97 -3.71 5.04
CA SER A 234 11.39 -3.44 3.73
C SER A 234 10.05 -4.17 3.53
N LYS A 235 9.83 -5.30 4.22
CA LYS A 235 8.55 -6.03 4.21
C LYS A 235 7.65 -5.56 5.36
N LEU A 236 7.05 -4.41 5.20
CA LEU A 236 6.19 -3.82 6.23
C LEU A 236 4.80 -4.48 6.32
N ASP A 237 4.49 -5.39 5.42
CA ASP A 237 3.27 -6.21 5.47
C ASP A 237 3.46 -7.59 6.14
N ALA A 238 4.64 -7.94 6.62
CA ALA A 238 4.85 -9.23 7.29
C ALA A 238 4.03 -9.36 8.59
N ALA A 239 3.67 -10.59 8.95
CA ALA A 239 3.00 -10.88 10.23
C ALA A 239 3.75 -10.29 11.41
N ARG A 240 3.03 -9.69 12.36
CA ARG A 240 3.63 -9.08 13.56
C ARG A 240 4.23 -10.13 14.49
N THR A 241 5.44 -9.89 14.95
CA THR A 241 6.20 -10.83 15.79
C THR A 241 5.60 -11.00 17.21
N ASP A 242 4.83 -10.02 17.67
CA ASP A 242 4.09 -10.09 18.96
C ASP A 242 2.79 -10.90 18.86
N GLY A 243 2.47 -11.43 17.67
CA GLY A 243 1.26 -12.21 17.41
C GLY A 243 -0.01 -11.38 17.23
N THR A 244 0.06 -10.05 17.35
CA THR A 244 -1.11 -9.18 17.09
C THR A 244 -1.41 -9.12 15.60
N VAL A 245 -2.67 -8.80 15.26
CA VAL A 245 -3.12 -8.62 13.87
C VAL A 245 -3.29 -7.13 13.62
N ALA A 246 -2.80 -6.65 12.48
CA ALA A 246 -3.01 -5.27 12.07
C ALA A 246 -4.49 -5.04 11.73
N THR A 247 -5.01 -3.90 12.14
CA THR A 247 -6.33 -3.45 11.68
C THR A 247 -6.18 -2.65 10.38
N ALA A 248 -7.25 -2.59 9.57
CA ALA A 248 -7.25 -1.81 8.35
C ALA A 248 -6.87 -0.32 8.57
N GLY A 249 -7.28 0.26 9.72
CA GLY A 249 -6.90 1.63 10.09
C GLY A 249 -5.43 1.81 10.50
N GLU A 250 -4.68 0.73 10.66
CA GLU A 250 -3.24 0.73 10.93
C GLU A 250 -2.40 0.50 9.68
N MET A 251 -3.04 0.12 8.56
CA MET A 251 -2.39 -0.12 7.29
C MET A 251 -2.46 1.11 6.38
N LEU A 252 -1.42 1.28 5.59
CA LEU A 252 -1.37 2.21 4.48
C LEU A 252 -1.16 1.45 3.18
N TYR A 253 -1.65 2.01 2.09
CA TYR A 253 -1.39 1.46 0.76
C TYR A 253 -0.66 2.47 -0.11
N TYR A 254 0.44 2.02 -0.67
CA TYR A 254 1.20 2.68 -1.72
C TYR A 254 1.10 1.85 -2.99
N ASN A 255 1.25 2.46 -4.15
CA ASN A 255 1.16 1.73 -5.41
C ASN A 255 2.29 0.71 -5.56
N GLU A 256 2.26 -0.07 -6.64
CA GLU A 256 3.27 -1.07 -6.97
C GLU A 256 4.69 -0.47 -7.03
N VAL A 257 5.70 -1.30 -6.94
CA VAL A 257 7.12 -0.93 -6.88
C VAL A 257 7.54 0.03 -8.00
N GLU A 258 6.95 -0.07 -9.19
CA GLU A 258 7.28 0.83 -10.32
C GLU A 258 6.71 2.26 -10.15
N ASP A 259 5.70 2.46 -9.33
CA ASP A 259 5.14 3.78 -9.00
C ASP A 259 5.47 4.19 -7.55
N GLY A 260 5.23 3.32 -6.58
CA GLY A 260 5.47 3.53 -5.14
C GLY A 260 4.79 4.77 -4.55
N SER A 261 4.01 5.50 -5.33
CA SER A 261 3.29 6.67 -4.80
C SER A 261 2.10 6.25 -3.95
N ARG A 262 1.72 7.08 -3.00
CA ARG A 262 0.59 6.84 -2.11
C ARG A 262 -0.69 6.56 -2.90
N GLY A 263 -1.32 5.41 -2.61
CA GLY A 263 -2.46 4.88 -3.35
C GLY A 263 -3.69 5.77 -3.27
N ASN A 264 -4.49 5.75 -4.33
CA ASN A 264 -5.76 6.47 -4.39
C ASN A 264 -6.69 5.83 -5.43
N GLY A 265 -7.94 5.56 -5.04
CA GLY A 265 -8.94 4.94 -5.88
C GLY A 265 -9.08 3.43 -5.65
N TRP A 266 -9.65 2.74 -6.63
CA TRP A 266 -9.83 1.29 -6.60
C TRP A 266 -8.52 0.57 -6.90
N VAL A 267 -8.21 -0.42 -6.08
CA VAL A 267 -7.08 -1.34 -6.28
C VAL A 267 -7.58 -2.78 -6.07
N GLN A 268 -7.06 -3.68 -6.88
CA GLN A 268 -7.29 -5.12 -6.74
C GLN A 268 -5.96 -5.77 -6.34
N ARG A 269 -5.92 -6.37 -5.16
CA ARG A 269 -4.69 -6.87 -4.55
C ARG A 269 -4.95 -8.13 -3.75
N ASP A 270 -3.90 -8.92 -3.65
CA ASP A 270 -3.85 -10.02 -2.69
C ASP A 270 -3.91 -9.48 -1.27
N GLY A 271 -4.33 -10.32 -0.36
CA GLY A 271 -4.48 -9.95 1.04
C GLY A 271 -3.18 -9.54 1.71
N SER A 272 -3.28 -8.97 2.90
CA SER A 272 -2.16 -8.53 3.72
C SER A 272 -1.82 -9.58 4.78
N GLU A 273 -0.55 -9.96 4.89
CA GLU A 273 -0.06 -10.85 5.94
C GLU A 273 -0.21 -10.23 7.33
N ALA A 274 0.00 -8.91 7.46
CA ALA A 274 -0.15 -8.20 8.72
C ALA A 274 -1.60 -8.20 9.21
N MET A 275 -2.58 -8.11 8.30
CA MET A 275 -4.01 -8.18 8.62
C MET A 275 -4.55 -9.62 8.69
N LYS A 276 -3.74 -10.63 8.32
CA LYS A 276 -4.16 -12.03 8.17
C LYS A 276 -5.42 -12.17 7.30
N THR A 277 -5.44 -11.45 6.20
CA THR A 277 -6.41 -11.72 5.14
C THR A 277 -5.99 -12.97 4.37
N ASP A 278 -6.94 -13.66 3.75
CA ASP A 278 -6.61 -14.77 2.85
C ASP A 278 -5.77 -14.30 1.66
N ASN A 279 -5.20 -15.23 0.93
CA ASN A 279 -4.37 -14.92 -0.24
C ASN A 279 -5.20 -14.68 -1.51
N ASP A 280 -6.52 -14.55 -1.38
CA ASP A 280 -7.38 -14.25 -2.52
C ASP A 280 -7.28 -12.77 -2.90
N THR A 281 -7.42 -12.50 -4.18
CA THR A 281 -7.33 -11.16 -4.71
C THR A 281 -8.66 -10.43 -4.54
N ASP A 282 -8.69 -9.41 -3.71
CA ASP A 282 -9.87 -8.60 -3.40
C ASP A 282 -9.81 -7.19 -3.94
N TRP A 283 -10.95 -6.53 -3.97
CA TRP A 283 -11.07 -5.11 -4.27
C TRP A 283 -11.05 -4.26 -3.01
N TYR A 284 -10.22 -3.23 -3.02
CA TYR A 284 -10.10 -2.22 -1.97
C TYR A 284 -10.32 -0.83 -2.56
N TYR A 285 -10.85 0.08 -1.75
CA TYR A 285 -10.90 1.49 -2.12
C TYR A 285 -9.99 2.31 -1.20
N ILE A 286 -9.01 2.96 -1.80
CA ILE A 286 -8.00 3.74 -1.10
C ILE A 286 -8.27 5.23 -1.27
N ASP A 287 -8.19 5.99 -0.19
CA ASP A 287 -8.35 7.43 -0.16
C ASP A 287 -7.14 8.07 0.53
N ASP A 288 -6.21 8.60 -0.27
CA ASP A 288 -4.92 9.14 0.19
C ASP A 288 -4.12 8.12 1.05
N GLY A 289 -4.06 6.87 0.61
CA GLY A 289 -3.33 5.77 1.25
C GLY A 289 -4.11 5.03 2.34
N ASP A 290 -5.19 5.59 2.86
CA ASP A 290 -6.05 4.94 3.84
C ASP A 290 -7.15 4.13 3.13
N MET A 291 -7.38 2.89 3.54
CA MET A 291 -8.45 2.08 2.96
C MET A 291 -9.80 2.36 3.62
N TYR A 292 -10.87 2.26 2.83
CA TYR A 292 -12.21 2.22 3.39
C TYR A 292 -12.44 0.89 4.07
N HIS A 293 -12.90 0.90 5.31
CA HIS A 293 -13.15 -0.30 6.11
C HIS A 293 -14.29 -0.08 7.11
N ALA A 294 -14.91 -1.16 7.56
CA ALA A 294 -15.91 -1.12 8.61
C ALA A 294 -15.30 -0.84 9.99
N ASN A 295 -16.11 -0.28 10.88
CA ASN A 295 -15.74 -0.08 12.27
C ASN A 295 -15.90 -1.41 13.03
N THR A 296 -14.87 -1.79 13.78
CA THR A 296 -14.86 -3.02 14.59
C THR A 296 -15.58 -2.88 15.94
N THR A 297 -16.26 -1.75 16.20
CA THR A 297 -17.09 -1.60 17.40
C THR A 297 -18.52 -2.11 17.23
N ASP A 298 -19.00 -2.22 15.99
CA ASP A 298 -20.40 -2.52 15.67
C ASP A 298 -20.47 -3.77 14.77
N ALA A 299 -20.56 -4.96 15.41
CA ALA A 299 -20.68 -6.21 14.67
C ALA A 299 -22.02 -6.28 13.91
N ALA A 300 -21.98 -6.65 12.63
CA ALA A 300 -23.16 -6.91 11.80
C ALA A 300 -23.67 -8.35 11.98
N GLY A 301 -22.85 -9.25 12.46
CA GLY A 301 -23.18 -10.66 12.70
C GLY A 301 -21.95 -11.45 13.11
N THR A 302 -22.01 -12.76 12.94
CA THR A 302 -20.87 -13.68 13.15
C THR A 302 -20.77 -14.67 11.99
N THR A 303 -19.56 -15.14 11.72
CA THR A 303 -19.29 -16.29 10.85
C THR A 303 -19.75 -17.59 11.50
N ASP A 304 -19.73 -18.69 10.76
CA ASP A 304 -20.01 -20.04 11.30
C ASP A 304 -19.05 -20.45 12.40
N ASP A 305 -17.81 -19.96 12.37
CA ASP A 305 -16.79 -20.17 13.41
C ASP A 305 -16.98 -19.25 14.63
N GLY A 306 -17.97 -18.36 14.59
CA GLY A 306 -18.31 -17.43 15.68
C GLY A 306 -17.53 -16.11 15.69
N ASP A 307 -16.74 -15.82 14.64
CA ASP A 307 -16.01 -14.56 14.51
C ASP A 307 -16.97 -13.43 14.12
N PRO A 308 -16.86 -12.23 14.72
CA PRO A 308 -17.75 -11.12 14.39
C PRO A 308 -17.52 -10.61 12.96
N VAL A 309 -18.62 -10.37 12.25
CA VAL A 309 -18.63 -9.75 10.93
C VAL A 309 -18.99 -8.28 11.04
N TYR A 310 -18.24 -7.43 10.36
CA TYR A 310 -18.43 -5.99 10.34
C TYR A 310 -18.61 -5.51 8.90
N VAL A 311 -19.64 -4.69 8.64
CA VAL A 311 -19.89 -4.17 7.30
C VAL A 311 -20.18 -2.67 7.35
N MET A 312 -19.45 -1.91 6.56
CA MET A 312 -19.67 -0.48 6.34
C MET A 312 -20.17 -0.22 4.92
N ARG A 313 -21.29 0.48 4.81
CA ARG A 313 -21.77 1.00 3.53
C ARG A 313 -21.23 2.41 3.28
N LYS A 314 -20.50 2.60 2.19
CA LYS A 314 -19.84 3.87 1.88
C LYS A 314 -20.09 4.33 0.45
N LYS A 315 -20.27 5.64 0.28
CA LYS A 315 -20.42 6.27 -1.04
C LYS A 315 -19.06 6.60 -1.64
N VAL A 316 -18.78 6.03 -2.82
CA VAL A 316 -17.53 6.27 -3.56
C VAL A 316 -17.78 7.28 -4.68
N LYS A 317 -17.19 8.46 -4.57
CA LYS A 317 -17.42 9.58 -5.50
C LYS A 317 -16.92 9.30 -6.90
N VAL A 318 -15.71 8.76 -7.03
CA VAL A 318 -15.08 8.47 -8.33
C VAL A 318 -15.82 7.41 -9.14
N SER A 319 -16.63 6.57 -8.48
CA SER A 319 -17.51 5.58 -9.14
C SER A 319 -18.91 6.13 -9.45
N GLY A 320 -19.03 7.42 -9.73
CA GLY A 320 -20.30 8.07 -10.04
C GLY A 320 -21.22 8.24 -8.83
N ASN A 321 -20.65 8.41 -7.64
CA ASN A 321 -21.39 8.51 -6.38
C ASN A 321 -22.23 7.26 -6.03
N LYS A 322 -21.78 6.07 -6.43
CA LYS A 322 -22.41 4.80 -6.07
C LYS A 322 -22.01 4.38 -4.65
N TYR A 323 -22.84 3.57 -4.02
CA TYR A 323 -22.56 2.97 -2.73
C TYR A 323 -21.97 1.57 -2.90
N PHE A 324 -21.02 1.25 -2.03
CA PHE A 324 -20.35 -0.03 -1.90
C PHE A 324 -20.34 -0.45 -0.43
N ALA A 325 -20.10 -1.72 -0.18
CA ALA A 325 -19.89 -2.27 1.16
C ALA A 325 -18.44 -2.72 1.33
N PHE A 326 -17.91 -2.55 2.54
CA PHE A 326 -16.56 -2.97 2.92
C PHE A 326 -16.60 -3.66 4.28
N ASN A 327 -15.83 -4.71 4.47
CA ASN A 327 -15.66 -5.35 5.78
C ASN A 327 -14.61 -4.60 6.64
N GLU A 328 -14.31 -5.13 7.81
CA GLU A 328 -13.33 -4.55 8.75
C GLU A 328 -11.89 -4.63 8.25
N LYS A 329 -11.61 -5.47 7.27
CA LYS A 329 -10.31 -5.61 6.61
C LYS A 329 -10.18 -4.74 5.35
N GLY A 330 -11.24 -4.01 5.00
CA GLY A 330 -11.29 -3.12 3.82
C GLY A 330 -11.64 -3.82 2.51
N GLN A 331 -11.93 -5.11 2.53
CA GLN A 331 -12.35 -5.88 1.36
C GLN A 331 -13.76 -5.48 0.94
N MET A 332 -13.95 -5.22 -0.36
CA MET A 332 -15.27 -4.92 -0.94
C MET A 332 -16.17 -6.13 -0.81
N GLN A 333 -17.40 -5.91 -0.36
CA GLN A 333 -18.40 -6.95 -0.17
C GLN A 333 -19.49 -6.87 -1.24
N ASP A 334 -19.97 -8.01 -1.67
CA ASP A 334 -21.14 -8.18 -2.54
C ASP A 334 -22.26 -8.97 -1.84
N GLY A 335 -23.30 -9.36 -2.58
CA GLY A 335 -24.44 -10.09 -2.05
C GLY A 335 -25.29 -9.29 -1.06
N LEU A 336 -25.95 -10.02 -0.16
CA LEU A 336 -26.81 -9.46 0.88
C LEU A 336 -25.97 -9.10 2.10
N GLN A 337 -25.93 -7.81 2.44
CA GLN A 337 -25.12 -7.28 3.54
C GLN A 337 -25.99 -6.57 4.58
N TYR A 338 -25.80 -6.90 5.86
CA TYR A 338 -26.40 -6.16 6.95
C TYR A 338 -25.46 -5.00 7.38
N CYS A 339 -25.98 -3.77 7.31
CA CYS A 339 -25.23 -2.59 7.72
C CYS A 339 -25.77 -2.08 9.06
N GLN A 340 -25.04 -2.34 10.13
CA GLN A 340 -25.45 -2.00 11.49
C GLN A 340 -25.76 -0.50 11.67
N ALA A 341 -24.94 0.37 11.10
CA ALA A 341 -25.12 1.82 11.21
C ALA A 341 -26.44 2.32 10.60
N ASP A 342 -26.96 1.60 9.59
CA ASP A 342 -28.22 1.93 8.90
C ASP A 342 -29.40 1.07 9.43
N GLY A 343 -29.13 0.08 10.26
CA GLY A 343 -30.12 -0.81 10.89
C GLY A 343 -30.87 -1.69 9.91
N GLY A 344 -30.21 -2.24 8.86
CA GLY A 344 -30.89 -3.09 7.90
C GLY A 344 -30.03 -3.61 6.76
N PHE A 345 -30.67 -4.39 5.91
CA PHE A 345 -30.03 -5.08 4.80
C PHE A 345 -29.97 -4.21 3.53
N TYR A 346 -28.89 -4.41 2.79
CA TYR A 346 -28.63 -3.91 1.45
C TYR A 346 -28.17 -5.07 0.58
N TYR A 347 -28.35 -4.95 -0.72
CA TYR A 347 -27.83 -5.89 -1.69
C TYR A 347 -26.86 -5.20 -2.65
N PHE A 348 -25.72 -5.83 -2.86
CA PHE A 348 -24.68 -5.39 -3.78
C PHE A 348 -24.48 -6.47 -4.85
N ASP A 349 -24.39 -6.08 -6.11
CA ASP A 349 -24.11 -7.03 -7.19
C ASP A 349 -22.62 -7.43 -7.21
N ASP A 350 -22.27 -8.39 -8.07
CA ASP A 350 -20.90 -8.93 -8.22
C ASP A 350 -19.85 -7.86 -8.55
N ASN A 351 -20.27 -6.67 -8.96
CA ASN A 351 -19.39 -5.51 -9.15
C ASN A 351 -19.38 -4.59 -7.92
N GLY A 352 -19.96 -4.99 -6.82
CA GLY A 352 -20.09 -4.22 -5.58
C GLY A 352 -21.11 -3.07 -5.66
N TYR A 353 -21.92 -2.94 -6.72
CA TYR A 353 -22.87 -1.85 -6.82
C TYR A 353 -24.16 -2.12 -6.05
N GLN A 354 -24.47 -1.21 -5.11
CA GLN A 354 -25.74 -1.27 -4.40
C GLN A 354 -26.95 -1.29 -5.34
N LYS A 355 -27.86 -2.24 -5.14
CA LYS A 355 -29.11 -2.36 -5.86
C LYS A 355 -30.27 -1.66 -5.14
N THR A 356 -31.30 -1.35 -5.90
CA THR A 356 -32.58 -0.79 -5.43
C THR A 356 -33.73 -1.39 -6.19
N GLY A 357 -34.91 -1.40 -5.61
CA GLY A 357 -36.08 -2.02 -6.20
C GLY A 357 -36.12 -3.51 -5.95
N ARG A 358 -36.76 -4.24 -6.85
CA ARG A 358 -36.91 -5.70 -6.73
C ARG A 358 -35.66 -6.41 -7.22
N VAL A 359 -35.12 -7.28 -6.38
CA VAL A 359 -34.02 -8.19 -6.69
C VAL A 359 -34.58 -9.62 -6.55
N THR A 360 -34.51 -10.37 -7.61
CA THR A 360 -34.86 -11.81 -7.64
C THR A 360 -33.57 -12.60 -7.67
N SER A 361 -33.52 -13.76 -7.09
CA SER A 361 -32.33 -14.62 -7.04
C SER A 361 -31.25 -14.01 -6.13
N VAL A 362 -31.63 -13.66 -4.90
CA VAL A 362 -30.66 -13.49 -3.82
C VAL A 362 -30.39 -14.89 -3.30
N GLU A 363 -29.25 -15.44 -3.69
CA GLU A 363 -28.83 -16.79 -3.29
C GLU A 363 -28.44 -16.82 -1.82
N ASN A 364 -28.87 -17.84 -1.12
CA ASN A 364 -28.37 -18.22 0.19
C ASN A 364 -28.64 -19.72 0.41
N ASP A 365 -27.63 -20.51 0.72
CA ASP A 365 -27.74 -21.97 0.88
C ASP A 365 -28.47 -22.66 -0.24
N ASP A 366 -28.29 -22.82 -1.35
CA ASP A 366 -29.00 -23.49 -2.46
C ASP A 366 -30.42 -22.96 -2.78
N ASP A 367 -30.89 -21.92 -2.05
CA ASP A 367 -32.22 -21.34 -2.27
C ASP A 367 -32.14 -19.89 -2.79
N ASP A 368 -33.07 -19.56 -3.69
CA ASP A 368 -33.25 -18.24 -4.27
C ASP A 368 -34.37 -17.45 -3.60
N TYR A 369 -34.05 -16.27 -3.08
CA TYR A 369 -35.00 -15.37 -2.44
C TYR A 369 -35.29 -14.13 -3.25
N THR A 370 -36.48 -13.56 -3.09
CA THR A 370 -36.86 -12.27 -3.67
C THR A 370 -36.84 -11.19 -2.60
N PHE A 371 -36.10 -10.11 -2.87
CA PHE A 371 -36.05 -8.93 -2.02
C PHE A 371 -36.58 -7.68 -2.73
N TYR A 372 -36.99 -6.71 -1.94
CA TYR A 372 -37.27 -5.37 -2.40
C TYR A 372 -36.51 -4.34 -1.55
N PHE A 373 -35.71 -3.52 -2.20
CA PHE A 373 -34.92 -2.47 -1.57
C PHE A 373 -35.49 -1.09 -1.92
N ASN A 374 -35.57 -0.21 -0.93
CA ASN A 374 -36.14 1.12 -1.08
C ASN A 374 -35.49 1.89 -2.24
N THR A 375 -36.32 2.60 -3.02
CA THR A 375 -35.86 3.40 -4.17
C THR A 375 -35.88 4.91 -3.92
N LYS A 376 -36.36 5.38 -2.75
CA LYS A 376 -36.63 6.80 -2.46
C LYS A 376 -36.48 7.14 -0.96
N ASN A 377 -36.49 8.43 -0.65
CA ASN A 377 -36.71 9.02 0.68
C ASN A 377 -35.62 8.75 1.73
N GLY A 378 -34.33 8.94 1.38
CA GLY A 378 -33.23 8.82 2.34
C GLY A 378 -32.90 7.37 2.76
N LYS A 379 -33.77 6.42 2.46
CA LYS A 379 -33.58 4.98 2.71
C LYS A 379 -33.22 4.20 1.44
N ASN A 380 -32.64 4.88 0.47
CA ASN A 380 -32.33 4.28 -0.84
C ASN A 380 -31.44 3.03 -0.69
N GLY A 381 -31.90 1.89 -1.13
CA GLY A 381 -31.22 0.60 -1.03
C GLY A 381 -31.48 -0.18 0.27
N LEU A 382 -32.03 0.44 1.32
CA LEU A 382 -32.39 -0.26 2.54
C LEU A 382 -33.55 -1.23 2.28
N GLY A 383 -33.51 -2.42 2.87
CA GLY A 383 -34.57 -3.41 2.81
C GLY A 383 -35.93 -2.80 3.14
N TYR A 384 -36.94 -3.07 2.32
CA TYR A 384 -38.27 -2.50 2.45
C TYR A 384 -39.11 -3.29 3.47
N ASN A 385 -39.87 -2.56 4.29
CA ASN A 385 -40.87 -3.14 5.19
C ASN A 385 -42.27 -2.75 4.73
N GLY A 386 -43.17 -3.71 4.66
CA GLY A 386 -44.57 -3.50 4.39
C GLY A 386 -45.08 -4.06 3.04
N LEU A 387 -46.29 -3.61 2.68
CA LEU A 387 -46.97 -4.06 1.47
C LEU A 387 -46.56 -3.22 0.25
N LYS A 388 -46.02 -3.87 -0.77
CA LYS A 388 -45.62 -3.24 -2.02
C LYS A 388 -46.08 -4.12 -3.22
N ASP A 389 -46.83 -3.49 -4.14
CA ASP A 389 -47.27 -4.16 -5.39
C ASP A 389 -47.94 -5.54 -5.17
N ASP A 390 -48.78 -5.67 -4.14
CA ASP A 390 -49.45 -6.90 -3.70
C ASP A 390 -48.54 -7.95 -3.05
N TYR A 391 -47.32 -7.62 -2.68
CA TYR A 391 -46.39 -8.48 -1.96
C TYR A 391 -46.05 -7.89 -0.59
N LEU A 392 -45.93 -8.77 0.40
CA LEU A 392 -45.49 -8.36 1.74
C LEU A 392 -43.98 -8.58 1.87
N TYR A 393 -43.31 -7.60 2.41
CA TYR A 393 -41.86 -7.63 2.62
C TYR A 393 -41.51 -7.28 4.06
N PHE A 394 -40.51 -7.94 4.59
CA PHE A 394 -39.88 -7.56 5.86
C PHE A 394 -38.35 -7.55 5.74
N ASN A 395 -37.72 -6.45 6.16
CA ASN A 395 -36.29 -6.20 5.97
C ASN A 395 -35.79 -6.49 4.54
N GLY A 396 -36.66 -6.25 3.58
CA GLY A 396 -36.44 -6.50 2.17
C GLY A 396 -36.90 -7.87 1.69
N LYS A 397 -36.85 -8.93 2.50
CA LYS A 397 -37.28 -10.28 2.10
C LYS A 397 -38.77 -10.34 1.85
N ARG A 398 -39.16 -10.91 0.73
CA ARG A 398 -40.57 -11.21 0.44
C ARG A 398 -41.04 -12.37 1.31
N LEU A 399 -42.20 -12.21 1.91
CA LEU A 399 -42.82 -13.22 2.78
C LEU A 399 -43.68 -14.18 1.94
N ASP A 400 -43.14 -15.34 1.63
CA ASP A 400 -43.77 -16.38 0.82
C ASP A 400 -44.33 -17.50 1.71
N ALA A 401 -45.33 -18.23 1.24
CA ALA A 401 -45.69 -19.52 1.81
C ALA A 401 -44.77 -20.61 1.24
N ASP A 402 -44.59 -21.71 1.93
CA ASP A 402 -43.76 -22.82 1.46
C ASP A 402 -44.53 -23.69 0.42
N ASP A 403 -45.61 -24.34 0.84
CA ASP A 403 -46.38 -25.25 -0.01
C ASP A 403 -47.76 -24.73 -0.40
N ASP A 404 -48.47 -24.09 0.56
CA ASP A 404 -49.86 -23.70 0.39
C ASP A 404 -50.08 -22.20 0.56
N TYR A 405 -50.74 -21.77 1.64
CA TYR A 405 -50.96 -20.39 2.00
C TYR A 405 -50.55 -20.18 3.46
N ARG A 406 -49.85 -19.03 3.70
CA ARG A 406 -49.35 -18.71 5.02
C ARG A 406 -49.86 -17.36 5.50
N LEU A 407 -50.26 -17.32 6.79
CA LEU A 407 -50.66 -16.11 7.50
C LEU A 407 -49.44 -15.44 8.11
N TYR A 408 -49.27 -14.16 7.85
CA TYR A 408 -48.24 -13.32 8.46
C TYR A 408 -48.86 -12.15 9.18
N TYR A 409 -48.33 -11.86 10.38
CA TYR A 409 -48.63 -10.62 11.09
C TYR A 409 -47.65 -9.54 10.62
N TYR A 410 -48.17 -8.33 10.34
CA TYR A 410 -47.39 -7.17 10.05
C TYR A 410 -48.17 -5.89 10.38
N ASP A 411 -47.59 -4.95 11.18
CA ASP A 411 -48.13 -3.62 11.47
C ASP A 411 -49.63 -3.64 11.90
N GLY A 412 -49.93 -4.48 12.91
CA GLY A 412 -51.30 -4.60 13.46
C GLY A 412 -52.29 -5.40 12.63
N ASP A 413 -51.92 -5.91 11.47
CA ASP A 413 -52.79 -6.60 10.54
C ASP A 413 -52.27 -8.01 10.20
N ILE A 414 -53.18 -8.89 9.76
CA ILE A 414 -52.84 -10.22 9.26
C ILE A 414 -53.01 -10.27 7.75
N TYR A 415 -52.04 -10.82 7.08
CA TYR A 415 -52.02 -11.01 5.63
C TYR A 415 -51.90 -12.49 5.28
N LEU A 416 -52.56 -12.93 4.22
CA LEU A 416 -52.45 -14.27 3.68
C LEU A 416 -51.65 -14.24 2.38
N THR A 417 -50.51 -14.93 2.33
CA THR A 417 -49.67 -15.03 1.14
C THR A 417 -49.70 -16.43 0.54
N ASN A 418 -49.43 -16.54 -0.74
CA ASN A 418 -49.19 -17.82 -1.42
C ASN A 418 -47.69 -18.10 -1.58
N THR A 419 -47.31 -19.23 -2.18
CA THR A 419 -45.97 -19.68 -2.47
C THR A 419 -45.13 -18.72 -3.36
N LYS A 420 -45.77 -17.70 -3.96
CA LYS A 420 -45.11 -16.63 -4.72
C LYS A 420 -45.13 -15.30 -3.95
N GLY A 421 -45.43 -15.31 -2.65
CA GLY A 421 -45.51 -14.15 -1.77
C GLY A 421 -46.66 -13.19 -2.09
N LYS A 422 -47.58 -13.55 -2.98
CA LYS A 422 -48.69 -12.68 -3.35
C LYS A 422 -49.75 -12.67 -2.28
N VAL A 423 -50.05 -11.49 -1.74
CA VAL A 423 -51.12 -11.30 -0.76
C VAL A 423 -52.48 -11.50 -1.38
N GLN A 424 -53.31 -12.33 -0.73
CA GLN A 424 -54.63 -12.66 -1.17
C GLN A 424 -55.63 -11.54 -0.85
N LYS A 425 -56.67 -11.44 -1.70
CA LYS A 425 -57.69 -10.34 -1.60
C LYS A 425 -59.13 -10.87 -1.57
N THR A 426 -59.31 -12.14 -1.82
CA THR A 426 -60.64 -12.75 -2.01
C THR A 426 -60.97 -13.67 -0.85
N SER A 427 -62.12 -13.47 -0.24
CA SER A 427 -62.66 -14.38 0.76
C SER A 427 -63.09 -15.68 0.08
N LYS A 428 -62.47 -16.77 0.41
CA LYS A 428 -62.75 -18.12 -0.07
C LYS A 428 -62.12 -19.16 0.87
N LYS A 429 -62.15 -20.41 0.51
CA LYS A 429 -61.40 -21.48 1.16
C LYS A 429 -59.98 -21.54 0.66
N TYR A 430 -59.06 -21.77 1.57
CA TYR A 430 -57.61 -21.89 1.35
C TYR A 430 -57.06 -23.04 2.18
N ASP A 431 -56.06 -23.69 1.69
CA ASP A 431 -55.25 -24.62 2.45
C ASP A 431 -54.18 -23.85 3.20
N ILE A 432 -54.18 -23.93 4.52
CA ILE A 432 -53.30 -23.10 5.38
C ILE A 432 -52.20 -23.96 5.98
N GLU A 433 -50.97 -23.55 5.84
CA GLU A 433 -49.80 -24.30 6.33
C GLU A 433 -49.33 -23.87 7.72
N ASN A 434 -49.83 -22.78 8.28
CA ASN A 434 -49.41 -22.30 9.62
C ASN A 434 -49.68 -23.37 10.70
N LYS A 435 -48.63 -23.70 11.46
CA LYS A 435 -48.70 -24.63 12.57
C LYS A 435 -49.84 -24.30 13.54
N GLY A 436 -50.59 -25.28 13.98
CA GLY A 436 -51.71 -25.10 14.91
C GLY A 436 -53.08 -24.75 14.25
N ILE A 437 -53.08 -24.26 13.03
CA ILE A 437 -54.29 -24.02 12.21
C ILE A 437 -54.15 -24.61 10.80
N ALA A 438 -53.12 -25.41 10.57
CA ALA A 438 -52.87 -26.08 9.31
C ALA A 438 -53.99 -27.06 8.97
N GLU A 439 -54.82 -26.73 8.03
CA GLU A 439 -55.95 -27.49 7.51
C GLU A 439 -56.22 -27.14 6.05
N ASP A 440 -56.79 -28.12 5.32
CA ASP A 440 -57.35 -27.88 4.01
C ASP A 440 -58.73 -27.20 4.11
N ASP A 441 -59.09 -26.47 3.07
CA ASP A 441 -60.43 -25.86 2.97
C ASP A 441 -60.79 -24.87 4.11
N VAL A 442 -59.86 -24.23 4.75
CA VAL A 442 -60.08 -23.19 5.75
C VAL A 442 -60.74 -21.97 5.10
N LYS A 443 -61.92 -21.59 5.57
CA LYS A 443 -62.62 -20.40 5.07
C LYS A 443 -61.94 -19.14 5.64
N VAL A 444 -61.35 -18.34 4.77
CA VAL A 444 -60.71 -17.06 5.15
C VAL A 444 -61.55 -15.89 4.65
N GLU A 445 -61.94 -15.03 5.58
CA GLU A 445 -62.62 -13.75 5.27
C GLU A 445 -61.55 -12.66 5.15
N ILE A 446 -61.55 -11.96 4.01
CA ILE A 446 -60.59 -10.92 3.68
C ILE A 446 -61.30 -9.63 3.35
N SER A 447 -60.89 -8.52 3.97
CA SER A 447 -61.36 -7.18 3.66
C SER A 447 -60.20 -6.34 3.13
N GLY A 448 -60.25 -5.93 1.88
CA GLY A 448 -59.14 -5.27 1.21
C GLY A 448 -58.02 -6.30 0.93
N LYS A 449 -57.01 -6.31 1.74
CA LYS A 449 -55.88 -7.29 1.70
C LYS A 449 -55.62 -7.92 3.06
N LYS A 450 -56.44 -7.54 4.07
CA LYS A 450 -56.27 -7.93 5.47
C LYS A 450 -57.22 -9.08 5.78
N VAL A 451 -56.72 -10.07 6.45
CA VAL A 451 -57.52 -11.16 6.98
C VAL A 451 -58.33 -10.65 8.15
N VAL A 452 -59.66 -10.90 8.13
CA VAL A 452 -60.60 -10.52 9.18
C VAL A 452 -60.87 -11.70 10.11
N SER A 453 -61.02 -12.89 9.55
CA SER A 453 -61.20 -14.12 10.31
C SER A 453 -60.86 -15.36 9.50
N VAL A 454 -60.59 -16.44 10.20
CA VAL A 454 -60.45 -17.80 9.64
C VAL A 454 -61.48 -18.70 10.29
N THR A 455 -62.10 -19.60 9.49
CA THR A 455 -63.02 -20.60 10.00
C THR A 455 -62.50 -21.98 9.61
N LEU A 456 -62.16 -22.77 10.61
CA LEU A 456 -61.62 -24.12 10.48
C LEU A 456 -62.68 -25.11 9.98
N ALA A 457 -62.27 -26.27 9.50
CA ALA A 457 -63.18 -27.34 9.10
C ALA A 457 -64.13 -27.82 10.22
N SER A 458 -63.70 -27.67 11.47
CA SER A 458 -64.51 -27.91 12.67
C SER A 458 -65.70 -26.94 12.83
N GLY A 459 -65.74 -25.86 12.04
CA GLY A 459 -66.69 -24.76 12.17
C GLY A 459 -66.30 -23.70 13.19
N LYS A 460 -65.15 -23.81 13.86
CA LYS A 460 -64.63 -22.79 14.77
C LYS A 460 -64.15 -21.59 13.95
N THR A 461 -64.72 -20.42 14.23
CA THR A 461 -64.24 -19.16 13.64
C THR A 461 -63.32 -18.44 14.62
N ILE A 462 -62.16 -18.01 14.15
CA ILE A 462 -61.15 -17.24 14.87
C ILE A 462 -61.04 -15.92 14.16
N LYS A 463 -61.19 -14.84 14.88
CA LYS A 463 -61.02 -13.49 14.32
C LYS A 463 -59.53 -13.12 14.27
N ALA A 464 -59.16 -12.17 13.41
CA ALA A 464 -57.80 -11.68 13.33
C ALA A 464 -57.28 -11.15 14.68
N GLU A 465 -58.11 -10.45 15.44
CA GLU A 465 -57.80 -9.96 16.80
C GLU A 465 -57.48 -11.10 17.77
N ASP A 466 -58.15 -12.25 17.65
CA ASP A 466 -57.92 -13.40 18.50
C ASP A 466 -56.62 -14.12 18.07
N LEU A 467 -56.31 -14.21 16.76
CA LEU A 467 -55.06 -14.75 16.24
C LEU A 467 -53.86 -13.96 16.73
N ILE A 468 -53.97 -12.62 16.75
CA ILE A 468 -52.94 -11.74 17.27
C ILE A 468 -52.77 -11.96 18.79
N ALA A 469 -53.87 -12.01 19.54
CA ALA A 469 -53.85 -12.25 20.98
C ALA A 469 -53.27 -13.62 21.36
N ASP A 470 -53.58 -14.66 20.57
CA ASP A 470 -53.00 -16.01 20.77
C ASP A 470 -51.47 -15.97 20.50
N ALA A 471 -51.02 -15.29 19.45
CA ALA A 471 -49.60 -15.10 19.17
C ALA A 471 -48.90 -14.28 20.28
N GLU A 472 -49.53 -13.20 20.78
CA GLU A 472 -49.02 -12.43 21.92
C GLU A 472 -48.91 -13.29 23.19
N ALA A 473 -49.86 -14.20 23.41
CA ALA A 473 -49.84 -15.12 24.56
C ALA A 473 -48.75 -16.19 24.44
N GLN A 474 -48.48 -16.66 23.23
CA GLN A 474 -47.48 -17.71 22.98
C GLN A 474 -46.05 -17.13 22.98
N PHE A 475 -45.82 -16.01 22.32
CA PHE A 475 -44.51 -15.48 22.05
C PHE A 475 -44.12 -14.25 22.90
N GLY A 476 -45.11 -13.70 23.60
CA GLY A 476 -44.97 -12.49 24.37
C GLY A 476 -45.47 -11.24 23.64
N LYS A 477 -46.11 -10.35 24.38
CA LYS A 477 -46.74 -9.15 23.81
C LYS A 477 -45.69 -8.22 23.15
N ASP A 478 -44.52 -8.14 23.73
CA ASP A 478 -43.45 -7.27 23.23
C ASP A 478 -42.90 -7.74 21.88
N VAL A 479 -43.09 -9.02 21.52
CA VAL A 479 -42.64 -9.61 20.25
C VAL A 479 -43.60 -9.33 19.11
N VAL A 480 -44.91 -9.17 19.39
CA VAL A 480 -45.95 -9.00 18.36
C VAL A 480 -46.51 -7.58 18.27
N THR A 481 -46.00 -6.65 19.03
CA THR A 481 -46.46 -5.24 19.00
C THR A 481 -45.77 -4.45 17.90
N GLU A 482 -46.45 -3.43 17.38
CA GLU A 482 -45.96 -2.56 16.33
C GLU A 482 -44.61 -1.90 16.67
N ASP A 483 -44.41 -1.48 17.90
CA ASP A 483 -43.19 -0.84 18.38
C ASP A 483 -41.98 -1.78 18.37
N GLN A 484 -42.20 -3.08 18.32
CA GLN A 484 -41.16 -4.12 18.29
C GLN A 484 -40.81 -4.62 16.88
N ILE A 485 -41.52 -4.19 15.85
CA ILE A 485 -41.27 -4.64 14.45
C ILE A 485 -39.83 -4.36 14.00
N VAL A 486 -39.19 -3.33 14.55
CA VAL A 486 -37.79 -3.04 14.25
C VAL A 486 -36.83 -4.11 14.82
N SER A 487 -37.22 -4.75 15.91
CA SER A 487 -36.44 -5.80 16.58
C SER A 487 -36.94 -7.23 16.31
N VAL A 488 -38.11 -7.37 15.65
CA VAL A 488 -38.67 -8.67 15.27
C VAL A 488 -38.77 -8.74 13.75
N PRO A 489 -37.97 -9.57 13.08
CA PRO A 489 -37.92 -9.64 11.64
C PRO A 489 -39.25 -9.95 11.00
N PHE A 490 -39.89 -11.01 11.43
CA PHE A 490 -41.27 -11.36 11.12
C PHE A 490 -41.77 -12.43 12.08
N ILE A 491 -43.07 -12.52 12.20
CA ILE A 491 -43.73 -13.54 12.98
C ILE A 491 -44.67 -14.32 12.06
N GLN A 492 -44.52 -15.62 12.04
CA GLN A 492 -45.52 -16.52 11.52
C GLN A 492 -46.49 -16.88 12.65
N LEU A 493 -47.78 -16.68 12.43
CA LEU A 493 -48.76 -16.99 13.44
C LEU A 493 -48.78 -18.52 13.71
N TYR A 494 -48.69 -18.87 14.99
CA TYR A 494 -48.65 -20.26 15.44
C TYR A 494 -47.46 -21.06 14.98
N ASP A 495 -46.33 -20.38 14.73
CA ASP A 495 -45.06 -21.01 14.46
C ASP A 495 -44.15 -20.91 15.70
N ASP A 496 -43.29 -21.93 15.89
CA ASP A 496 -42.32 -21.95 16.99
C ASP A 496 -41.06 -21.11 16.67
N ASP A 497 -40.89 -20.72 15.39
CA ASP A 497 -39.71 -20.02 14.93
C ASP A 497 -39.93 -18.50 14.95
N ILE A 498 -39.48 -17.86 16.02
CA ILE A 498 -39.45 -16.42 16.14
C ILE A 498 -37.99 -15.94 16.07
N TYR A 499 -37.72 -15.09 15.11
CA TYR A 499 -36.42 -14.46 14.96
C TYR A 499 -36.45 -13.05 15.46
N THR A 500 -35.73 -12.78 16.56
CA THR A 500 -35.52 -11.42 17.04
C THR A 500 -34.39 -10.75 16.29
N TYR A 501 -34.35 -9.43 16.32
CA TYR A 501 -33.24 -8.67 15.74
C TYR A 501 -31.89 -9.08 16.35
N THR A 502 -31.86 -9.36 17.66
CA THR A 502 -30.65 -9.82 18.36
C THR A 502 -30.18 -11.19 17.87
N ASP A 503 -31.09 -12.11 17.61
CA ASP A 503 -30.77 -13.43 17.08
C ASP A 503 -30.22 -13.33 15.66
N LEU A 504 -30.72 -12.39 14.86
CA LEU A 504 -30.26 -12.16 13.49
C LEU A 504 -28.87 -11.54 13.41
N VAL A 505 -28.58 -10.63 14.32
CA VAL A 505 -27.33 -9.85 14.29
C VAL A 505 -26.24 -10.50 15.17
N GLY A 506 -26.63 -11.38 16.10
CA GLY A 506 -25.74 -11.88 17.12
C GLY A 506 -25.04 -13.20 16.84
N THR A 507 -25.66 -14.14 16.16
CA THR A 507 -25.17 -15.53 16.16
C THR A 507 -25.16 -16.28 14.82
N LYS A 508 -25.99 -15.91 13.87
CA LYS A 508 -26.06 -16.49 12.52
C LYS A 508 -26.73 -15.49 11.60
N ALA A 509 -26.03 -14.42 11.39
CA ALA A 509 -26.58 -13.15 10.94
C ALA A 509 -27.56 -13.24 9.78
N VAL A 510 -27.10 -13.64 8.61
CA VAL A 510 -27.94 -13.61 7.41
C VAL A 510 -28.81 -14.84 7.33
N GLU A 511 -28.27 -16.00 7.58
CA GLU A 511 -28.95 -17.29 7.49
C GLU A 511 -30.11 -17.40 8.47
N GLY A 512 -29.87 -17.09 9.75
CA GLY A 512 -30.93 -17.09 10.76
C GLY A 512 -32.04 -16.11 10.42
N TRP A 513 -31.66 -14.93 9.89
CA TRP A 513 -32.63 -13.93 9.47
C TRP A 513 -33.48 -14.37 8.28
N LEU A 514 -32.93 -15.07 7.33
CA LEU A 514 -33.68 -15.63 6.19
C LEU A 514 -34.57 -16.82 6.59
N GLY A 515 -34.44 -17.31 7.80
CA GLY A 515 -35.20 -18.45 8.31
C GLY A 515 -34.73 -19.78 7.71
N LEU A 516 -33.45 -19.88 7.34
CA LEU A 516 -32.89 -21.04 6.64
C LEU A 516 -32.37 -22.10 7.59
N ASN A 517 -31.93 -21.71 8.79
CA ASN A 517 -31.51 -22.65 9.82
C ASN A 517 -32.73 -23.14 10.62
N LYS A 518 -33.25 -24.24 10.21
CA LYS A 518 -34.33 -24.94 10.90
C LYS A 518 -33.80 -25.95 11.89
#